data_212bd571cc9a159a72e546019c18b159
#
_entry.id   212bd571cc9a159a72e546019c18b159
#
_cell.length_a   1.000
_cell.length_b   1.000
_cell.length_c   1.000
_cell.angle_alpha   90.00
_cell.angle_beta   90.00
_cell.angle_gamma   90.00
#
_symmetry.space_group_name_H-M   'P 1'
#
loop_
_entity.id
_entity.type
_entity.pdbx_description
1 polymer ?
#
loop_
_entity_poly.entity_id
_entity_poly.type
_entity_poly.pdbx_seq_one_letter_code
_entity_poly.pdbx_strand_id
1 'polypeptide(L)'
;MDLNFFHKTRILDGGMGQELLRRGMKPKGTLWSASALLDTNYHKLLLDTHLDFIKAGAEVIVTTSFATRKIRLLENKIEDKFEYLNKKAGEIAQNTKKYYPNVLIAGGLPPQNLTYKPDIRSDNKIRDDFFNQAKLLNPYIDFFYFDVLSSIREIKIGIESIREFHKPFLVGMHISEGTKLPSGEKISDLIDSLDINGLLGITLSCVSPENFQSNLDEIKSLGVPFGFKLNAYLKTNPMPKLDKTNKNQKVINPNELLGIREDLTPEKMAQFAKKFKDAGATIIGGCCETRPSHIEMFTGLKD
;
A
#
# COMPACT_ATOMS: atom_id res chain seq x y z
N MET A 1 -18.28 5.90 6.79
CA MET A 1 -17.86 4.50 6.55
C MET A 1 -18.19 3.68 7.79
N ASP A 2 -18.65 2.43 7.62
CA ASP A 2 -18.90 1.51 8.73
C ASP A 2 -17.56 1.00 9.31
N LEU A 3 -17.35 1.18 10.64
CA LEU A 3 -16.14 0.71 11.33
C LEU A 3 -16.06 -0.83 11.38
N ASN A 4 -17.18 -1.52 11.21
CA ASN A 4 -17.23 -2.99 11.16
C ASN A 4 -17.00 -3.56 9.75
N PHE A 5 -16.66 -2.73 8.77
CA PHE A 5 -16.53 -3.15 7.37
C PHE A 5 -15.60 -4.35 7.19
N PHE A 6 -14.47 -4.38 7.90
CA PHE A 6 -13.50 -5.46 7.82
C PHE A 6 -13.72 -6.60 8.83
N HIS A 7 -14.84 -6.62 9.57
CA HIS A 7 -15.24 -7.82 10.33
C HIS A 7 -15.78 -8.95 9.43
N LYS A 8 -16.05 -8.63 8.16
CA LYS A 8 -16.32 -9.61 7.09
C LYS A 8 -15.16 -9.61 6.09
N THR A 9 -15.01 -10.71 5.39
CA THR A 9 -13.97 -10.83 4.33
C THR A 9 -14.16 -9.77 3.26
N ARG A 10 -13.12 -8.94 3.05
CA ARG A 10 -13.08 -7.85 2.07
C ARG A 10 -11.85 -7.94 1.21
N ILE A 11 -12.02 -7.67 -0.07
CA ILE A 11 -10.97 -7.74 -1.07
C ILE A 11 -10.48 -6.34 -1.42
N LEU A 12 -9.17 -6.11 -1.22
CA LEU A 12 -8.46 -4.93 -1.67
C LEU A 12 -7.89 -5.18 -3.08
N ASP A 13 -7.42 -4.10 -3.71
CA ASP A 13 -6.73 -4.16 -4.99
C ASP A 13 -5.34 -4.83 -4.91
N GLY A 14 -4.61 -4.80 -6.03
CA GLY A 14 -3.29 -5.39 -6.20
C GLY A 14 -2.20 -4.38 -6.57
N GLY A 15 -1.19 -4.87 -7.28
CA GLY A 15 0.04 -4.15 -7.63
C GLY A 15 -0.13 -3.12 -8.75
N MET A 16 -0.69 -1.96 -8.47
CA MET A 16 -0.94 -0.90 -9.45
C MET A 16 0.29 -0.55 -10.30
N GLY A 17 1.44 -0.35 -9.68
CA GLY A 17 2.64 0.09 -10.40
C GLY A 17 3.13 -0.91 -11.44
N GLN A 18 3.20 -2.19 -11.09
CA GLN A 18 3.63 -3.25 -12.01
C GLN A 18 2.59 -3.49 -13.11
N GLU A 19 1.31 -3.38 -12.80
CA GLU A 19 0.26 -3.52 -13.81
C GLU A 19 0.32 -2.39 -14.84
N LEU A 20 0.57 -1.15 -14.43
CA LEU A 20 0.79 -0.02 -15.35
C LEU A 20 2.00 -0.24 -16.26
N LEU A 21 3.12 -0.75 -15.72
CA LEU A 21 4.31 -1.07 -16.51
C LEU A 21 4.01 -2.14 -17.57
N ARG A 22 3.28 -3.21 -17.20
CA ARG A 22 2.87 -4.27 -18.13
C ARG A 22 1.95 -3.76 -19.23
N ARG A 23 1.15 -2.73 -18.95
CA ARG A 23 0.27 -2.06 -19.93
C ARG A 23 1.00 -1.01 -20.78
N GLY A 24 2.33 -0.92 -20.67
CA GLY A 24 3.17 -0.09 -21.51
C GLY A 24 3.52 1.28 -20.95
N MET A 25 3.17 1.59 -19.69
CA MET A 25 3.64 2.82 -19.06
C MET A 25 5.16 2.80 -18.93
N LYS A 26 5.79 3.88 -19.32
CA LYS A 26 7.24 4.09 -19.16
C LYS A 26 7.49 4.96 -17.93
N PRO A 27 8.16 4.46 -16.87
CA PRO A 27 8.41 5.23 -15.67
C PRO A 27 9.44 6.32 -15.92
N LYS A 28 9.27 7.47 -15.27
CA LYS A 28 10.24 8.57 -15.25
C LYS A 28 11.04 8.53 -13.94
N GLY A 29 12.36 8.49 -14.04
CA GLY A 29 13.21 8.49 -12.85
C GLY A 29 12.83 7.40 -11.85
N THR A 30 12.75 7.75 -10.59
CA THR A 30 12.30 6.86 -9.49
C THR A 30 10.82 7.03 -9.15
N LEU A 31 10.05 7.71 -10.01
CA LEU A 31 8.63 8.02 -9.77
C LEU A 31 7.71 6.82 -9.87
N TRP A 32 8.16 5.75 -10.52
CA TRP A 32 7.40 4.51 -10.66
C TRP A 32 5.94 4.77 -11.06
N SER A 33 4.94 4.34 -10.25
CA SER A 33 3.52 4.54 -10.52
C SER A 33 3.10 6.02 -10.61
N ALA A 34 3.79 6.94 -9.92
CA ALA A 34 3.51 8.37 -10.00
C ALA A 34 3.79 8.96 -11.40
N SER A 35 4.54 8.25 -12.26
CA SER A 35 4.70 8.63 -13.65
C SER A 35 3.37 8.70 -14.41
N ALA A 36 2.39 7.84 -14.02
CA ALA A 36 1.05 7.87 -14.59
C ALA A 36 0.23 9.09 -14.19
N LEU A 37 0.57 9.74 -13.08
CA LEU A 37 -0.07 10.97 -12.62
C LEU A 37 0.57 12.21 -13.27
N LEU A 38 1.88 12.14 -13.52
CA LEU A 38 2.66 13.23 -14.08
C LEU A 38 2.39 13.42 -15.58
N ASP A 39 2.22 12.32 -16.31
CA ASP A 39 1.95 12.33 -17.75
C ASP A 39 0.45 12.10 -18.01
N THR A 40 -0.22 13.12 -18.53
CA THR A 40 -1.66 13.10 -18.81
C THR A 40 -2.08 12.00 -19.78
N ASN A 41 -1.18 11.55 -20.66
CA ASN A 41 -1.45 10.43 -21.57
C ASN A 41 -1.74 9.11 -20.83
N TYR A 42 -1.27 8.97 -19.61
CA TYR A 42 -1.51 7.77 -18.78
C TYR A 42 -2.69 7.89 -17.82
N HIS A 43 -3.38 9.05 -17.72
CA HIS A 43 -4.51 9.20 -16.81
C HIS A 43 -5.62 8.20 -17.10
N LYS A 44 -5.95 8.00 -18.41
CA LYS A 44 -6.93 6.99 -18.81
C LYS A 44 -6.46 5.57 -18.47
N LEU A 45 -5.21 5.24 -18.75
CA LEU A 45 -4.62 3.95 -18.41
C LEU A 45 -4.70 3.67 -16.90
N LEU A 46 -4.42 4.67 -16.07
CA LEU A 46 -4.49 4.55 -14.62
C LEU A 46 -5.94 4.32 -14.15
N LEU A 47 -6.91 5.09 -14.69
CA LEU A 47 -8.32 4.88 -14.39
C LEU A 47 -8.78 3.48 -14.80
N ASP A 48 -8.47 3.06 -16.03
CA ASP A 48 -8.82 1.74 -16.54
C ASP A 48 -8.21 0.61 -15.68
N THR A 49 -6.99 0.81 -15.18
CA THR A 49 -6.35 -0.19 -14.30
C THR A 49 -7.06 -0.30 -12.95
N HIS A 50 -7.49 0.82 -12.34
CA HIS A 50 -8.34 0.79 -11.15
C HIS A 50 -9.66 0.06 -11.42
N LEU A 51 -10.33 0.37 -12.55
CA LEU A 51 -11.60 -0.26 -12.92
C LEU A 51 -11.43 -1.78 -13.13
N ASP A 52 -10.31 -2.23 -13.70
CA ASP A 52 -10.06 -3.66 -13.88
C ASP A 52 -9.82 -4.38 -12.56
N PHE A 53 -9.17 -3.76 -11.56
CA PHE A 53 -9.11 -4.32 -10.22
C PHE A 53 -10.49 -4.43 -9.57
N ILE A 54 -11.35 -3.41 -9.73
CA ILE A 54 -12.72 -3.44 -9.20
C ILE A 54 -13.53 -4.51 -9.92
N LYS A 55 -13.42 -4.62 -11.24
CA LYS A 55 -14.08 -5.65 -12.04
C LYS A 55 -13.64 -7.06 -11.63
N ALA A 56 -12.37 -7.24 -11.27
CA ALA A 56 -11.83 -8.47 -10.71
C ALA A 56 -12.35 -8.78 -9.29
N GLY A 57 -13.09 -7.85 -8.67
CA GLY A 57 -13.79 -8.03 -7.40
C GLY A 57 -13.20 -7.28 -6.21
N ALA A 58 -12.26 -6.36 -6.42
CA ALA A 58 -11.82 -5.46 -5.35
C ALA A 58 -12.97 -4.57 -4.88
N GLU A 59 -13.21 -4.55 -3.57
CA GLU A 59 -14.20 -3.68 -2.90
C GLU A 59 -13.55 -2.39 -2.41
N VAL A 60 -12.24 -2.41 -2.28
CA VAL A 60 -11.40 -1.27 -1.89
C VAL A 60 -10.27 -1.11 -2.90
N ILE A 61 -10.08 0.11 -3.38
CA ILE A 61 -8.91 0.50 -4.16
C ILE A 61 -8.06 1.50 -3.39
N VAL A 62 -6.75 1.44 -3.57
CA VAL A 62 -5.81 2.37 -2.93
C VAL A 62 -5.40 3.44 -3.94
N THR A 63 -5.41 4.71 -3.52
CA THR A 63 -4.93 5.82 -4.37
C THR A 63 -3.48 5.58 -4.82
N THR A 64 -3.13 5.98 -6.04
CA THR A 64 -1.78 5.82 -6.61
C THR A 64 -0.80 6.87 -6.01
N SER A 65 -0.81 7.01 -4.70
CA SER A 65 -0.06 8.04 -3.96
C SER A 65 1.25 7.55 -3.34
N PHE A 66 1.62 6.28 -3.52
CA PHE A 66 2.82 5.72 -2.88
C PHE A 66 4.11 6.46 -3.28
N ALA A 67 4.28 6.79 -4.54
CA ALA A 67 5.48 7.47 -5.05
C ALA A 67 5.34 9.01 -5.14
N THR A 68 4.21 9.60 -4.66
CA THR A 68 4.01 11.06 -4.65
C THR A 68 4.48 11.74 -3.36
N ARG A 69 5.14 11.01 -2.44
CA ARG A 69 5.73 11.55 -1.22
C ARG A 69 6.88 12.52 -1.52
N LYS A 70 7.07 13.53 -0.67
CA LYS A 70 8.03 14.64 -0.90
C LYS A 70 9.44 14.18 -1.24
N ILE A 71 9.98 13.21 -0.50
CA ILE A 71 11.35 12.72 -0.72
C ILE A 71 11.53 12.17 -2.14
N ARG A 72 10.52 11.46 -2.67
CA ARG A 72 10.57 10.88 -4.01
C ARG A 72 10.50 11.95 -5.10
N LEU A 73 9.70 12.98 -4.87
CA LEU A 73 9.60 14.11 -5.81
C LEU A 73 10.88 14.96 -5.80
N LEU A 74 11.48 15.17 -4.62
CA LEU A 74 12.76 15.85 -4.47
C LEU A 74 13.89 15.13 -5.21
N GLU A 75 13.95 13.79 -5.12
CA GLU A 75 14.91 12.98 -5.86
C GLU A 75 14.81 13.19 -7.39
N ASN A 76 13.61 13.47 -7.87
CA ASN A 76 13.31 13.71 -9.28
C ASN A 76 13.25 15.19 -9.67
N LYS A 77 13.53 16.12 -8.74
CA LYS A 77 13.51 17.58 -8.93
C LYS A 77 12.15 18.11 -9.43
N ILE A 78 11.07 17.58 -8.87
CA ILE A 78 9.68 17.96 -9.17
C ILE A 78 8.84 18.12 -7.88
N GLU A 79 9.45 18.57 -6.79
CA GLU A 79 8.76 18.81 -5.52
C GLU A 79 7.61 19.83 -5.63
N ASP A 80 7.68 20.74 -6.60
CA ASP A 80 6.61 21.68 -6.95
C ASP A 80 5.32 20.98 -7.42
N LYS A 81 5.39 19.73 -7.83
CA LYS A 81 4.25 18.90 -8.26
C LYS A 81 3.57 18.14 -7.12
N PHE A 82 4.03 18.28 -5.87
CA PHE A 82 3.51 17.51 -4.73
C PHE A 82 2.00 17.64 -4.58
N GLU A 83 1.49 18.86 -4.58
CA GLU A 83 0.05 19.12 -4.48
C GLU A 83 -0.73 18.53 -5.66
N TYR A 84 -0.29 18.84 -6.87
CA TYR A 84 -0.92 18.36 -8.09
C TYR A 84 -1.01 16.84 -8.15
N LEU A 85 0.09 16.12 -7.90
CA LEU A 85 0.14 14.67 -8.04
C LEU A 85 -0.72 13.96 -7.00
N ASN A 86 -0.75 14.43 -5.75
CA ASN A 86 -1.59 13.84 -4.71
C ASN A 86 -3.09 14.09 -4.96
N LYS A 87 -3.47 15.32 -5.34
CA LYS A 87 -4.86 15.61 -5.75
C LYS A 87 -5.27 14.75 -6.94
N LYS A 88 -4.41 14.65 -7.96
CA LYS A 88 -4.69 13.85 -9.16
C LYS A 88 -4.85 12.37 -8.85
N ALA A 89 -4.05 11.80 -7.94
CA ALA A 89 -4.22 10.43 -7.47
C ALA A 89 -5.61 10.21 -6.83
N GLY A 90 -6.05 11.14 -5.99
CA GLY A 90 -7.37 11.11 -5.38
C GLY A 90 -8.50 11.27 -6.42
N GLU A 91 -8.40 12.24 -7.32
CA GLU A 91 -9.40 12.51 -8.38
C GLU A 91 -9.61 11.28 -9.28
N ILE A 92 -8.52 10.64 -9.75
CA ILE A 92 -8.62 9.47 -10.63
C ILE A 92 -9.24 8.29 -9.89
N ALA A 93 -8.84 8.03 -8.64
CA ALA A 93 -9.47 7.01 -7.83
C ALA A 93 -10.97 7.29 -7.61
N GLN A 94 -11.34 8.52 -7.28
CA GLN A 94 -12.72 8.92 -7.07
C GLN A 94 -13.59 8.78 -8.34
N ASN A 95 -13.00 8.99 -9.53
CA ASN A 95 -13.70 8.79 -10.79
C ASN A 95 -14.20 7.36 -11.02
N THR A 96 -13.63 6.36 -10.35
CA THR A 96 -14.11 4.97 -10.42
C THR A 96 -15.53 4.83 -9.86
N LYS A 97 -15.92 5.67 -8.89
CA LYS A 97 -17.28 5.67 -8.31
C LYS A 97 -18.38 6.01 -9.32
N LYS A 98 -18.04 6.64 -10.45
CA LYS A 98 -18.99 6.84 -11.55
C LYS A 98 -19.45 5.54 -12.20
N TYR A 99 -18.61 4.49 -12.14
CA TYR A 99 -18.86 3.17 -12.71
C TYR A 99 -19.24 2.15 -11.62
N TYR A 100 -18.65 2.28 -10.44
CA TYR A 100 -18.84 1.40 -9.29
C TYR A 100 -19.11 2.24 -8.03
N PRO A 101 -20.34 2.70 -7.79
CA PRO A 101 -20.67 3.65 -6.72
C PRO A 101 -20.30 3.15 -5.31
N ASN A 102 -20.31 1.84 -5.10
CA ASN A 102 -20.11 1.21 -3.78
C ASN A 102 -18.63 0.90 -3.48
N VAL A 103 -17.70 1.12 -4.44
CA VAL A 103 -16.28 0.90 -4.15
C VAL A 103 -15.79 1.90 -3.11
N LEU A 104 -14.99 1.43 -2.16
CA LEU A 104 -14.33 2.30 -1.20
C LEU A 104 -12.92 2.68 -1.68
N ILE A 105 -12.56 3.92 -1.39
CA ILE A 105 -11.26 4.50 -1.77
C ILE A 105 -10.43 4.69 -0.51
N ALA A 106 -9.33 3.96 -0.42
CA ALA A 106 -8.33 4.12 0.61
C ALA A 106 -7.27 5.14 0.17
N GLY A 107 -7.04 6.16 0.99
CA GLY A 107 -5.96 7.13 0.78
C GLY A 107 -4.64 6.54 1.24
N GLY A 108 -3.81 6.08 0.30
CA GLY A 108 -2.53 5.45 0.61
C GLY A 108 -1.51 6.46 1.17
N LEU A 109 -1.06 6.22 2.39
CA LEU A 109 -0.02 6.97 3.09
C LEU A 109 1.22 6.06 3.27
N PRO A 110 2.20 6.12 2.37
CA PRO A 110 3.40 5.30 2.42
C PRO A 110 4.40 5.80 3.48
N PRO A 111 5.48 5.05 3.77
CA PRO A 111 6.61 5.57 4.54
C PRO A 111 7.10 6.89 3.92
N GLN A 112 7.20 7.94 4.72
CA GLN A 112 7.49 9.29 4.21
C GLN A 112 8.98 9.50 3.86
N ASN A 113 9.81 8.49 4.12
CA ASN A 113 11.22 8.46 3.76
C ASN A 113 11.54 7.23 2.89
N LEU A 114 12.34 6.30 3.38
CA LEU A 114 12.75 5.10 2.65
C LEU A 114 11.73 3.98 2.85
N THR A 115 11.44 3.26 1.77
CA THR A 115 10.62 2.04 1.86
C THR A 115 11.43 0.92 2.53
N TYR A 116 10.78 0.10 3.37
CA TYR A 116 11.34 -1.05 4.10
C TYR A 116 12.43 -0.68 5.13
N LYS A 117 12.50 0.58 5.53
CA LYS A 117 13.38 1.07 6.60
C LYS A 117 12.62 1.98 7.53
N PRO A 118 12.90 1.94 8.85
CA PRO A 118 12.30 2.90 9.77
C PRO A 118 12.76 4.31 9.45
N ASP A 119 11.86 5.27 9.60
CA ASP A 119 12.18 6.68 9.46
C ASP A 119 12.82 7.20 10.76
N ILE A 120 14.08 7.59 10.67
CA ILE A 120 14.87 8.10 11.82
C ILE A 120 14.88 9.62 11.91
N ARG A 121 14.14 10.33 11.05
CA ARG A 121 14.02 11.79 11.11
C ARG A 121 13.25 12.22 12.36
N SER A 122 13.20 13.53 12.64
CA SER A 122 12.44 14.06 13.78
C SER A 122 10.94 13.78 13.64
N ASP A 123 10.23 13.63 14.77
CA ASP A 123 8.79 13.39 14.82
C ASP A 123 8.00 14.48 14.07
N ASN A 124 8.39 15.74 14.24
CA ASN A 124 7.74 16.85 13.54
C ASN A 124 7.87 16.71 12.02
N LYS A 125 9.05 16.31 11.52
CA LYS A 125 9.24 16.11 10.07
C LYS A 125 8.40 14.97 9.53
N ILE A 126 8.29 13.88 10.26
CA ILE A 126 7.46 12.72 9.88
C ILE A 126 5.98 13.12 9.92
N ARG A 127 5.54 13.79 11.00
CA ARG A 127 4.16 14.29 11.17
C ARG A 127 3.77 15.23 10.04
N ASP A 128 4.59 16.24 9.74
CA ASP A 128 4.31 17.21 8.69
C ASP A 128 4.19 16.57 7.31
N ASP A 129 5.03 15.58 7.02
CA ASP A 129 5.00 14.90 5.72
C ASP A 129 3.75 14.03 5.57
N PHE A 130 3.35 13.27 6.60
CA PHE A 130 2.08 12.54 6.61
C PHE A 130 0.88 13.47 6.53
N PHE A 131 0.84 14.51 7.36
CA PHE A 131 -0.24 15.49 7.39
C PHE A 131 -0.45 16.15 6.03
N ASN A 132 0.62 16.66 5.42
CA ASN A 132 0.53 17.35 4.13
C ASN A 132 0.01 16.42 3.02
N GLN A 133 0.43 15.15 2.99
CA GLN A 133 -0.07 14.19 2.02
C GLN A 133 -1.53 13.83 2.30
N ALA A 134 -1.86 13.54 3.54
CA ALA A 134 -3.22 13.21 3.99
C ALA A 134 -4.21 14.33 3.67
N LYS A 135 -3.85 15.58 3.94
CA LYS A 135 -4.67 16.77 3.63
C LYS A 135 -5.08 16.83 2.16
N LEU A 136 -4.16 16.51 1.25
CA LEU A 136 -4.42 16.55 -0.19
C LEU A 136 -5.30 15.40 -0.67
N LEU A 137 -5.20 14.22 -0.03
CA LEU A 137 -6.01 13.04 -0.35
C LEU A 137 -7.40 13.07 0.30
N ASN A 138 -7.52 13.71 1.48
CA ASN A 138 -8.73 13.70 2.31
C ASN A 138 -10.05 13.97 1.56
N PRO A 139 -10.16 14.92 0.59
CA PRO A 139 -11.42 15.18 -0.10
C PRO A 139 -11.92 14.04 -0.99
N TYR A 140 -11.06 13.09 -1.35
CA TYR A 140 -11.31 12.08 -2.39
C TYR A 140 -11.49 10.66 -1.86
N ILE A 141 -11.27 10.43 -0.56
CA ILE A 141 -11.13 9.10 0.04
C ILE A 141 -12.20 8.81 1.08
N ASP A 142 -12.47 7.54 1.32
CA ASP A 142 -13.38 7.09 2.37
C ASP A 142 -12.64 6.88 3.71
N PHE A 143 -11.39 6.43 3.68
CA PHE A 143 -10.53 6.22 4.84
C PHE A 143 -9.04 6.31 4.48
N PHE A 144 -8.16 6.46 5.47
CA PHE A 144 -6.71 6.45 5.27
C PHE A 144 -6.15 5.03 5.36
N TYR A 145 -5.14 4.74 4.58
CA TYR A 145 -4.40 3.48 4.65
C TYR A 145 -2.90 3.76 4.78
N PHE A 146 -2.36 3.53 5.99
CA PHE A 146 -0.91 3.53 6.21
C PHE A 146 -0.34 2.28 5.57
N ASP A 147 0.40 2.41 4.47
CA ASP A 147 0.83 1.28 3.66
C ASP A 147 2.34 1.02 3.81
N VAL A 148 2.71 -0.19 4.21
CA VAL A 148 4.12 -0.66 4.25
C VAL A 148 4.98 0.07 5.29
N LEU A 149 4.44 0.47 6.45
CA LEU A 149 5.20 1.16 7.49
C LEU A 149 6.17 0.21 8.21
N SER A 150 7.33 0.72 8.59
CA SER A 150 8.49 -0.06 9.04
C SER A 150 8.77 0.04 10.55
N SER A 151 8.02 0.86 11.28
CA SER A 151 8.15 1.03 12.73
C SER A 151 6.85 1.44 13.39
N ILE A 152 6.66 1.04 14.64
CA ILE A 152 5.52 1.47 15.46
C ILE A 152 5.54 2.97 15.68
N ARG A 153 6.73 3.56 15.80
CA ARG A 153 6.91 5.02 15.92
C ARG A 153 6.31 5.76 14.73
N GLU A 154 6.60 5.32 13.49
CA GLU A 154 6.02 5.95 12.27
C GLU A 154 4.49 5.80 12.25
N ILE A 155 3.96 4.64 12.64
CA ILE A 155 2.53 4.38 12.69
C ILE A 155 1.85 5.35 13.67
N LYS A 156 2.39 5.51 14.89
CA LYS A 156 1.85 6.43 15.89
C LYS A 156 1.82 7.87 15.40
N ILE A 157 2.94 8.36 14.89
CA ILE A 157 3.05 9.74 14.36
C ILE A 157 2.10 9.93 13.18
N GLY A 158 2.00 8.94 12.29
CA GLY A 158 1.09 8.97 11.15
C GLY A 158 -0.38 9.06 11.59
N ILE A 159 -0.81 8.23 12.53
CA ILE A 159 -2.18 8.26 13.08
C ILE A 159 -2.48 9.62 13.74
N GLU A 160 -1.57 10.13 14.57
CA GLU A 160 -1.72 11.46 15.18
C GLU A 160 -1.88 12.55 14.12
N SER A 161 -1.14 12.48 13.02
CA SER A 161 -1.16 13.47 11.96
C SER A 161 -2.48 13.58 11.19
N ILE A 162 -3.31 12.53 11.21
CA ILE A 162 -4.58 12.50 10.48
C ILE A 162 -5.82 12.71 11.35
N ARG A 163 -5.65 12.85 12.68
CA ARG A 163 -6.77 12.94 13.63
C ARG A 163 -7.78 14.03 13.30
N GLU A 164 -7.31 15.20 12.86
CA GLU A 164 -8.21 16.33 12.53
C GLU A 164 -9.12 16.07 11.33
N PHE A 165 -8.82 15.07 10.50
CA PHE A 165 -9.67 14.74 9.35
C PHE A 165 -10.87 13.86 9.71
N HIS A 166 -10.94 13.35 10.92
CA HIS A 166 -12.05 12.53 11.45
C HIS A 166 -12.44 11.35 10.55
N LYS A 167 -11.48 10.77 9.83
CA LYS A 167 -11.68 9.57 9.01
C LYS A 167 -11.10 8.35 9.68
N PRO A 168 -11.74 7.17 9.49
CA PRO A 168 -11.14 5.91 9.92
C PRO A 168 -9.85 5.60 9.16
N PHE A 169 -9.11 4.63 9.66
CA PHE A 169 -7.83 4.25 9.07
C PHE A 169 -7.54 2.75 9.18
N LEU A 170 -6.78 2.25 8.21
CA LEU A 170 -6.22 0.91 8.15
C LEU A 170 -4.70 1.03 8.34
N VAL A 171 -4.10 0.11 9.09
CA VAL A 171 -2.65 0.08 9.31
C VAL A 171 -2.02 -1.09 8.57
N GLY A 172 -1.07 -0.80 7.67
CA GLY A 172 -0.26 -1.78 6.97
C GLY A 172 1.20 -1.73 7.43
N MET A 173 1.61 -2.76 8.17
CA MET A 173 2.99 -2.94 8.61
C MET A 173 3.77 -3.76 7.59
N HIS A 174 5.08 -3.57 7.56
CA HIS A 174 5.98 -4.35 6.73
C HIS A 174 6.92 -5.22 7.56
N ILE A 175 7.06 -6.46 7.13
CA ILE A 175 8.08 -7.38 7.63
C ILE A 175 8.83 -7.93 6.42
N SER A 176 10.11 -7.60 6.30
CA SER A 176 10.92 -8.06 5.16
C SER A 176 11.24 -9.54 5.26
N GLU A 177 11.72 -9.96 6.43
CA GLU A 177 12.04 -11.35 6.76
C GLU A 177 11.88 -11.55 8.28
N GLY A 178 11.51 -12.77 8.68
CA GLY A 178 11.36 -13.11 10.11
C GLY A 178 10.05 -12.63 10.71
N THR A 179 10.08 -12.23 11.98
CA THR A 179 8.89 -11.91 12.79
C THR A 179 8.92 -10.52 13.42
N LYS A 180 9.81 -9.65 12.95
CA LYS A 180 9.94 -8.28 13.48
C LYS A 180 9.83 -7.26 12.36
N LEU A 181 9.30 -6.09 12.71
CA LEU A 181 9.36 -4.93 11.82
C LEU A 181 10.83 -4.57 11.54
N PRO A 182 11.13 -3.84 10.45
CA PRO A 182 12.50 -3.37 10.17
C PRO A 182 13.14 -2.54 11.28
N SER A 183 12.34 -1.95 12.17
CA SER A 183 12.77 -1.26 13.40
C SER A 183 13.22 -2.20 14.52
N GLY A 184 12.91 -3.50 14.43
CA GLY A 184 13.21 -4.51 15.46
C GLY A 184 12.06 -4.77 16.45
N GLU A 185 10.97 -4.04 16.39
CA GLU A 185 9.77 -4.20 17.21
C GLU A 185 8.98 -5.43 16.79
N LYS A 186 8.20 -6.02 17.71
CA LYS A 186 7.25 -7.09 17.40
C LYS A 186 5.92 -6.50 16.92
N ILE A 187 5.15 -7.30 16.19
CA ILE A 187 3.77 -6.93 15.80
C ILE A 187 2.90 -6.72 17.04
N SER A 188 3.05 -7.57 18.04
CA SER A 188 2.30 -7.51 19.30
C SER A 188 2.50 -6.21 20.09
N ASP A 189 3.66 -5.55 19.94
CA ASP A 189 3.95 -4.29 20.63
C ASP A 189 3.07 -3.11 20.12
N LEU A 190 2.40 -3.30 18.96
CA LEU A 190 1.61 -2.24 18.31
C LEU A 190 0.37 -1.86 19.12
N ILE A 191 -0.46 -2.85 19.49
CA ILE A 191 -1.82 -2.58 20.02
C ILE A 191 -1.80 -1.82 21.34
N ASP A 192 -0.88 -2.18 22.24
CA ASP A 192 -0.72 -1.51 23.53
C ASP A 192 -0.21 -0.08 23.41
N SER A 193 0.31 0.27 22.23
CA SER A 193 0.92 1.57 21.97
C SER A 193 0.04 2.52 21.17
N LEU A 194 -1.14 2.06 20.67
CA LEU A 194 -2.00 2.85 19.80
C LEU A 194 -3.30 3.29 20.48
N ASP A 195 -3.73 4.51 20.17
CA ASP A 195 -5.15 4.85 20.23
C ASP A 195 -5.86 4.25 19.01
N ILE A 196 -6.61 3.19 19.23
CA ILE A 196 -7.31 2.43 18.18
C ILE A 196 -8.63 3.05 17.73
N ASN A 197 -8.99 4.22 18.26
CA ASN A 197 -10.23 4.90 17.86
C ASN A 197 -10.21 5.23 16.36
N GLY A 198 -11.11 4.63 15.61
CA GLY A 198 -11.18 4.72 14.13
C GLY A 198 -10.31 3.69 13.39
N LEU A 199 -9.64 2.77 14.09
CA LEU A 199 -8.92 1.67 13.46
C LEU A 199 -9.90 0.69 12.80
N LEU A 200 -9.70 0.42 11.52
CA LEU A 200 -10.49 -0.54 10.73
C LEU A 200 -9.90 -1.95 10.79
N GLY A 201 -8.61 -2.06 10.97
CA GLY A 201 -7.87 -3.31 11.03
C GLY A 201 -6.38 -3.13 10.77
N ILE A 202 -5.65 -4.24 10.77
CA ILE A 202 -4.20 -4.28 10.60
C ILE A 202 -3.83 -5.28 9.49
N THR A 203 -2.94 -4.90 8.60
CA THR A 203 -2.41 -5.79 7.56
C THR A 203 -0.90 -5.90 7.65
N LEU A 204 -0.36 -7.06 7.25
CA LEU A 204 1.03 -7.12 6.81
C LEU A 204 1.07 -6.83 5.31
N SER A 205 1.78 -5.78 4.95
CA SER A 205 1.75 -5.22 3.60
C SER A 205 3.08 -5.40 2.88
N CYS A 206 2.99 -5.77 1.60
CA CYS A 206 4.13 -6.06 0.74
C CYS A 206 5.03 -7.18 1.31
N VAL A 207 4.41 -8.26 1.76
CA VAL A 207 5.07 -9.45 2.33
C VAL A 207 4.87 -10.67 1.45
N SER A 208 5.82 -11.60 1.50
CA SER A 208 5.63 -12.91 0.85
C SER A 208 4.58 -13.74 1.60
N PRO A 209 3.91 -14.70 0.94
CA PRO A 209 2.98 -15.61 1.61
C PRO A 209 3.61 -16.36 2.78
N GLU A 210 4.86 -16.80 2.62
CA GLU A 210 5.61 -17.54 3.65
C GLU A 210 5.90 -16.66 4.86
N ASN A 211 6.26 -15.38 4.62
CA ASN A 211 6.53 -14.46 5.70
C ASN A 211 5.24 -14.08 6.45
N PHE A 212 4.12 -13.92 5.73
CA PHE A 212 2.82 -13.74 6.38
C PHE A 212 2.46 -14.97 7.23
N GLN A 213 2.68 -16.19 6.72
CA GLN A 213 2.44 -17.43 7.44
C GLN A 213 3.23 -17.49 8.77
N SER A 214 4.48 -17.04 8.76
CA SER A 214 5.34 -17.05 9.95
C SER A 214 4.89 -16.05 11.04
N ASN A 215 4.07 -15.07 10.67
CA ASN A 215 3.58 -14.01 11.55
C ASN A 215 2.07 -14.13 11.86
N LEU A 216 1.42 -15.19 11.39
CA LEU A 216 -0.04 -15.33 11.44
C LEU A 216 -0.59 -15.33 12.86
N ASP A 217 0.03 -16.09 13.76
CA ASP A 217 -0.44 -16.19 15.16
C ASP A 217 -0.26 -14.86 15.89
N GLU A 218 0.84 -14.15 15.62
CA GLU A 218 1.11 -12.88 16.27
C GLU A 218 0.16 -11.78 15.81
N ILE A 219 -0.11 -11.64 14.50
CA ILE A 219 -1.07 -10.64 14.01
C ILE A 219 -2.50 -10.97 14.48
N LYS A 220 -2.87 -12.23 14.53
CA LYS A 220 -4.15 -12.70 15.04
C LYS A 220 -4.34 -12.36 16.52
N SER A 221 -3.28 -12.41 17.33
CA SER A 221 -3.33 -12.11 18.75
C SER A 221 -3.67 -10.66 19.08
N LEU A 222 -3.61 -9.75 18.10
CA LEU A 222 -3.96 -8.33 18.29
C LEU A 222 -5.46 -8.11 18.55
N GLY A 223 -6.33 -9.10 18.29
CA GLY A 223 -7.77 -9.04 18.61
C GLY A 223 -8.58 -8.05 17.77
N VAL A 224 -8.04 -7.59 16.65
CA VAL A 224 -8.69 -6.68 15.67
C VAL A 224 -8.80 -7.35 14.31
N PRO A 225 -9.66 -6.86 13.38
CA PRO A 225 -9.64 -7.35 12.00
C PRO A 225 -8.24 -7.30 11.42
N PHE A 226 -7.78 -8.40 10.82
CA PHE A 226 -6.43 -8.48 10.28
C PHE A 226 -6.38 -9.12 8.90
N GLY A 227 -5.27 -8.92 8.21
CA GLY A 227 -5.06 -9.52 6.91
C GLY A 227 -3.73 -9.14 6.26
N PHE A 228 -3.74 -9.09 4.94
CA PHE A 228 -2.51 -9.00 4.16
C PHE A 228 -2.69 -8.27 2.83
N LYS A 229 -1.57 -7.73 2.34
CA LYS A 229 -1.32 -7.43 0.92
C LYS A 229 -0.08 -8.21 0.49
N LEU A 230 -0.28 -9.37 -0.13
CA LEU A 230 0.81 -10.27 -0.54
C LEU A 230 1.55 -9.72 -1.76
N ASN A 231 2.86 -9.92 -1.80
CA ASN A 231 3.70 -9.66 -2.97
C ASN A 231 4.25 -10.97 -3.57
N ALA A 232 4.74 -10.87 -4.81
CA ALA A 232 5.46 -11.95 -5.48
C ALA A 232 6.91 -11.54 -5.82
N TYR A 233 7.61 -10.88 -4.89
CA TYR A 233 9.05 -10.66 -4.99
C TYR A 233 9.85 -11.85 -4.49
N LEU A 234 11.05 -12.06 -5.05
CA LEU A 234 11.99 -13.07 -4.53
C LEU A 234 12.40 -12.73 -3.10
N LYS A 235 12.62 -11.45 -2.80
CA LYS A 235 12.79 -10.93 -1.44
C LYS A 235 12.54 -9.44 -1.40
N THR A 236 12.05 -8.95 -0.25
CA THR A 236 11.88 -7.53 0.02
C THR A 236 13.05 -7.05 0.88
N ASN A 237 13.96 -6.30 0.27
CA ASN A 237 15.03 -5.60 0.99
C ASN A 237 14.82 -4.10 0.83
N PRO A 238 15.41 -3.27 1.71
CA PRO A 238 15.40 -1.84 1.52
C PRO A 238 15.91 -1.49 0.13
N MET A 239 15.12 -0.70 -0.61
CA MET A 239 15.51 -0.22 -1.93
C MET A 239 16.85 0.52 -1.84
N PRO A 240 17.87 0.17 -2.62
CA PRO A 240 19.12 0.89 -2.63
C PRO A 240 18.86 2.36 -3.00
N LYS A 241 19.55 3.28 -2.34
CA LYS A 241 19.56 4.68 -2.77
C LYS A 241 20.16 4.72 -4.17
N LEU A 242 19.54 5.51 -5.07
CA LEU A 242 20.20 5.84 -6.32
C LEU A 242 21.52 6.55 -5.99
N ASP A 243 22.61 5.99 -6.47
CA ASP A 243 23.91 6.64 -6.38
C ASP A 243 23.92 7.84 -7.33
N LYS A 244 23.77 9.04 -6.77
CA LYS A 244 23.74 10.30 -7.53
C LYS A 244 25.07 10.59 -8.25
N THR A 245 26.15 9.89 -7.87
CA THR A 245 27.48 10.04 -8.49
C THR A 245 27.63 9.17 -9.72
N ASN A 246 26.83 8.11 -9.85
CA ASN A 246 26.88 7.19 -10.98
C ASN A 246 25.89 7.63 -12.09
N LYS A 247 26.38 8.44 -13.03
CA LYS A 247 25.60 8.93 -14.19
C LYS A 247 25.05 7.81 -15.09
N ASN A 248 25.57 6.59 -14.97
CA ASN A 248 25.18 5.43 -15.77
C ASN A 248 24.18 4.52 -15.03
N GLN A 249 23.80 4.86 -13.80
CA GLN A 249 22.81 4.07 -13.07
C GLN A 249 21.44 4.25 -13.75
N LYS A 250 21.01 3.22 -14.47
CA LYS A 250 19.66 3.16 -15.06
C LYS A 250 18.64 3.26 -13.93
N VAL A 251 17.58 4.00 -14.20
CA VAL A 251 16.37 3.93 -13.37
C VAL A 251 15.89 2.48 -13.40
N ILE A 252 15.95 1.85 -12.23
CA ILE A 252 15.66 0.43 -12.11
C ILE A 252 14.24 0.31 -11.55
N ASN A 253 13.40 -0.41 -12.27
CA ASN A 253 12.09 -0.86 -11.77
C ASN A 253 12.31 -1.71 -10.49
N PRO A 254 11.46 -1.58 -9.45
CA PRO A 254 11.56 -2.45 -8.28
C PRO A 254 11.74 -3.93 -8.59
N ASN A 255 11.10 -4.46 -9.62
CA ASN A 255 11.21 -5.85 -10.04
C ASN A 255 12.63 -6.25 -10.49
N GLU A 256 13.34 -5.34 -11.15
CA GLU A 256 14.73 -5.60 -11.58
C GLU A 256 15.68 -5.75 -10.39
N LEU A 257 15.31 -5.16 -9.23
CA LEU A 257 16.08 -5.23 -7.98
C LEU A 257 15.65 -6.37 -7.07
N LEU A 258 14.33 -6.60 -6.97
CA LEU A 258 13.73 -7.50 -5.99
C LEU A 258 13.42 -8.88 -6.59
N GLY A 259 13.46 -9.00 -7.92
CA GLY A 259 13.12 -10.21 -8.67
C GLY A 259 11.64 -10.55 -8.61
N ILE A 260 11.21 -11.49 -9.45
CA ILE A 260 9.82 -11.93 -9.56
C ILE A 260 9.75 -13.40 -9.25
N ARG A 261 8.78 -13.79 -8.45
CA ARG A 261 8.41 -15.18 -8.16
C ARG A 261 7.36 -15.67 -9.17
N GLU A 262 7.81 -16.34 -10.20
CA GLU A 262 6.92 -16.91 -11.23
C GLU A 262 6.08 -18.08 -10.71
N ASP A 263 6.50 -18.73 -9.61
CA ASP A 263 5.75 -19.80 -8.95
C ASP A 263 4.48 -19.32 -8.24
N LEU A 264 4.39 -18.01 -7.93
CA LEU A 264 3.20 -17.42 -7.30
C LEU A 264 2.16 -17.02 -8.36
N THR A 265 1.63 -18.02 -9.06
CA THR A 265 0.50 -17.82 -9.98
C THR A 265 -0.77 -17.37 -9.23
N PRO A 266 -1.80 -16.84 -9.92
CA PRO A 266 -3.06 -16.47 -9.28
C PRO A 266 -3.65 -17.61 -8.42
N GLU A 267 -3.62 -18.85 -8.92
CA GLU A 267 -4.14 -20.04 -8.23
C GLU A 267 -3.30 -20.36 -6.98
N LYS A 268 -1.97 -20.29 -7.10
CA LYS A 268 -1.07 -20.55 -5.98
C LYS A 268 -1.21 -19.50 -4.89
N MET A 269 -1.31 -18.23 -5.27
CA MET A 269 -1.53 -17.13 -4.34
C MET A 269 -2.89 -17.28 -3.62
N ALA A 270 -3.94 -17.70 -4.35
CA ALA A 270 -5.26 -17.95 -3.76
C ALA A 270 -5.27 -19.11 -2.76
N GLN A 271 -4.44 -20.15 -2.96
CA GLN A 271 -4.28 -21.22 -1.96
C GLN A 271 -3.73 -20.68 -0.64
N PHE A 272 -2.73 -19.81 -0.68
CA PHE A 272 -2.24 -19.12 0.52
C PHE A 272 -3.31 -18.22 1.14
N ALA A 273 -3.97 -17.41 0.32
CA ALA A 273 -5.03 -16.50 0.78
C ALA A 273 -6.16 -17.25 1.47
N LYS A 274 -6.58 -18.42 0.90
CA LYS A 274 -7.59 -19.30 1.52
C LYS A 274 -7.13 -19.80 2.89
N LYS A 275 -5.91 -20.30 3.00
CA LYS A 275 -5.34 -20.76 4.26
C LYS A 275 -5.37 -19.67 5.33
N PHE A 276 -5.03 -18.43 4.95
CA PHE A 276 -5.00 -17.30 5.88
C PHE A 276 -6.42 -16.84 6.27
N LYS A 277 -7.36 -16.85 5.31
CA LYS A 277 -8.77 -16.62 5.61
C LYS A 277 -9.32 -17.67 6.57
N ASP A 278 -9.05 -18.95 6.34
CA ASP A 278 -9.49 -20.03 7.22
C ASP A 278 -8.92 -19.89 8.64
N ALA A 279 -7.78 -19.21 8.80
CA ALA A 279 -7.20 -18.85 10.10
C ALA A 279 -7.78 -17.58 10.71
N GLY A 280 -8.67 -16.85 10.01
CA GLY A 280 -9.39 -15.70 10.50
C GLY A 280 -9.03 -14.36 9.85
N ALA A 281 -8.18 -14.33 8.82
CA ALA A 281 -7.89 -13.10 8.08
C ALA A 281 -9.13 -12.65 7.29
N THR A 282 -9.51 -11.39 7.44
CA THR A 282 -10.68 -10.79 6.79
C THR A 282 -10.31 -9.68 5.79
N ILE A 283 -9.07 -9.22 5.78
CA ILE A 283 -8.57 -8.19 4.89
C ILE A 283 -7.62 -8.85 3.89
N ILE A 284 -8.08 -9.04 2.65
CA ILE A 284 -7.38 -9.82 1.64
C ILE A 284 -7.02 -8.92 0.47
N GLY A 285 -5.74 -8.77 0.18
CA GLY A 285 -5.28 -7.95 -0.93
C GLY A 285 -3.96 -8.38 -1.52
N GLY A 286 -3.64 -7.76 -2.64
CA GLY A 286 -2.37 -7.91 -3.31
C GLY A 286 -1.48 -6.67 -3.19
N CYS A 287 -0.19 -6.87 -3.35
CA CYS A 287 0.80 -5.80 -3.47
C CYS A 287 1.59 -6.01 -4.76
N CYS A 288 2.87 -5.74 -4.75
CA CYS A 288 3.72 -5.85 -5.93
C CYS A 288 3.61 -7.22 -6.62
N GLU A 289 3.59 -7.22 -7.94
CA GLU A 289 3.43 -8.38 -8.84
C GLU A 289 2.08 -9.09 -8.76
N THR A 290 1.13 -8.63 -7.96
CA THR A 290 -0.25 -9.13 -8.01
C THR A 290 -1.09 -8.32 -9.01
N ARG A 291 -1.88 -8.99 -9.81
CA ARG A 291 -2.61 -8.48 -10.97
C ARG A 291 -4.12 -8.62 -10.77
N PRO A 292 -4.96 -8.04 -11.64
CA PRO A 292 -6.40 -8.29 -11.61
C PRO A 292 -6.76 -9.78 -11.54
N SER A 293 -6.04 -10.66 -12.26
CA SER A 293 -6.26 -12.12 -12.20
C SER A 293 -6.04 -12.73 -10.82
N HIS A 294 -5.09 -12.20 -10.02
CA HIS A 294 -4.92 -12.64 -8.63
C HIS A 294 -6.09 -12.19 -7.76
N ILE A 295 -6.56 -10.96 -7.95
CA ILE A 295 -7.71 -10.41 -7.21
C ILE A 295 -8.99 -11.18 -7.55
N GLU A 296 -9.19 -11.56 -8.82
CA GLU A 296 -10.31 -12.39 -9.26
C GLU A 296 -10.34 -13.72 -8.50
N MET A 297 -9.19 -14.38 -8.37
CA MET A 297 -9.08 -15.62 -7.59
C MET A 297 -9.37 -15.42 -6.10
N PHE A 298 -9.01 -14.26 -5.51
CA PHE A 298 -9.33 -13.93 -4.12
C PHE A 298 -10.84 -13.70 -3.92
N THR A 299 -11.55 -13.26 -4.94
CA THR A 299 -13.00 -13.01 -4.86
C THR A 299 -13.80 -14.26 -4.51
N GLY A 300 -13.33 -15.45 -4.91
CA GLY A 300 -13.90 -16.72 -4.49
C GLY A 300 -13.80 -17.03 -2.99
N LEU A 301 -13.09 -16.19 -2.23
CA LEU A 301 -12.92 -16.33 -0.78
C LEU A 301 -13.92 -15.48 0.03
N LYS A 302 -14.76 -14.67 -0.60
CA LYS A 302 -15.79 -13.90 0.10
C LYS A 302 -16.77 -14.81 0.83
N ASP A 303 -17.31 -14.30 1.95
CA ASP A 303 -18.33 -14.98 2.76
C ASP A 303 -19.68 -14.99 2.02
#